data_8b411b2eb907e429aa03c909d290db1d
#
_entry.id   8b411b2eb907e429aa03c909d290db1d
#
_cell.length_a   1.000
_cell.length_b   1.000
_cell.length_c   1.000
_cell.angle_alpha   90.00
_cell.angle_beta   90.00
_cell.angle_gamma   90.00
#
_symmetry.space_group_name_H-M   'P 1'
#
loop_
_entity.id
_entity.type
_entity.pdbx_description
1 polymer ?
#
loop_
_entity_poly.entity_id
_entity_poly.type
_entity_poly.pdbx_seq_one_letter_code
_entity_poly.pdbx_strand_id
1 'polypeptide(L)'
;MVLRFAAIGLGLASFFLGGCGGTLYAINASSANARIEEAKELGAEQLAPYEYYYAKAHMEQAQVDASEASYSDAINYAETAEEYADKAVNLSKAARKASGR
;
A
#
# COMPACT_ATOMS: atom_id res chain seq x y z
N MET A 1 -44.19 10.43 -13.25
CA MET A 1 -42.93 10.82 -13.89
C MET A 1 -41.91 11.38 -12.91
N VAL A 2 -42.30 12.27 -12.00
CA VAL A 2 -41.38 12.90 -11.02
C VAL A 2 -40.84 11.90 -9.99
N LEU A 3 -41.60 10.89 -9.59
CA LEU A 3 -41.22 9.83 -8.63
C LEU A 3 -40.12 8.88 -9.15
N ARG A 4 -39.99 8.71 -10.46
CA ARG A 4 -38.97 7.85 -11.07
C ARG A 4 -37.59 8.50 -11.06
N PHE A 5 -37.49 9.81 -11.15
CA PHE A 5 -36.24 10.55 -11.10
C PHE A 5 -35.67 10.65 -9.66
N ALA A 6 -36.53 10.72 -8.65
CA ALA A 6 -36.12 10.74 -7.25
C ALA A 6 -35.50 9.39 -6.81
N ALA A 7 -36.00 8.27 -7.33
CA ALA A 7 -35.48 6.94 -7.04
C ALA A 7 -34.06 6.70 -7.63
N ILE A 8 -33.80 7.28 -8.81
CA ILE A 8 -32.51 7.20 -9.49
C ILE A 8 -31.45 8.04 -8.73
N GLY A 9 -31.84 9.20 -8.21
CA GLY A 9 -30.96 10.06 -7.42
C GLY A 9 -30.53 9.43 -6.11
N LEU A 10 -31.39 8.70 -5.43
CA LEU A 10 -31.06 8.00 -4.18
C LEU A 10 -30.11 6.82 -4.41
N GLY A 11 -30.24 6.11 -5.54
CA GLY A 11 -29.38 5.00 -5.90
C GLY A 11 -27.94 5.42 -6.18
N LEU A 12 -27.76 6.57 -6.83
CA LEU A 12 -26.44 7.11 -7.13
C LEU A 12 -25.68 7.62 -5.89
N ALA A 13 -26.39 8.21 -4.93
CA ALA A 13 -25.79 8.68 -3.68
C ALA A 13 -25.25 7.54 -2.81
N SER A 14 -25.90 6.37 -2.85
CA SER A 14 -25.47 5.20 -2.08
C SER A 14 -24.18 4.57 -2.63
N PHE A 15 -23.87 4.78 -3.90
CA PHE A 15 -22.66 4.22 -4.53
C PHE A 15 -21.38 4.95 -4.08
N PHE A 16 -21.48 6.25 -3.72
CA PHE A 16 -20.33 7.03 -3.28
C PHE A 16 -19.92 6.77 -1.83
N LEU A 17 -20.81 6.26 -0.99
CA LEU A 17 -20.55 6.02 0.43
C LEU A 17 -19.77 4.73 0.70
N GLY A 18 -19.77 3.78 -0.22
CA GLY A 18 -19.08 2.50 -0.06
C GLY A 18 -17.63 2.45 -0.54
N GLY A 19 -17.16 3.51 -1.23
CA GLY A 19 -15.86 3.49 -1.91
C GLY A 19 -14.67 4.07 -1.14
N CYS A 20 -14.89 4.77 -0.03
CA CYS A 20 -13.83 5.53 0.66
C CYS A 20 -12.71 4.66 1.24
N GLY A 21 -13.02 3.50 1.84
CA GLY A 21 -12.04 2.59 2.40
C GLY A 21 -11.13 1.98 1.33
N GLY A 22 -11.71 1.53 0.23
CA GLY A 22 -10.98 0.97 -0.90
C GLY A 22 -10.05 1.99 -1.57
N THR A 23 -10.49 3.25 -1.67
CA THR A 23 -9.69 4.34 -2.24
C THR A 23 -8.49 4.67 -1.36
N LEU A 24 -8.68 4.79 -0.05
CA LEU A 24 -7.57 5.02 0.90
C LEU A 24 -6.58 3.87 0.86
N TYR A 25 -7.06 2.63 0.85
CA TYR A 25 -6.20 1.46 0.72
C TYR A 25 -5.38 1.53 -0.58
N ALA A 26 -6.00 1.84 -1.70
CA ALA A 26 -5.32 1.91 -3.00
C ALA A 26 -4.18 2.94 -3.00
N ILE A 27 -4.38 4.09 -2.37
CA ILE A 27 -3.34 5.13 -2.22
C ILE A 27 -2.16 4.60 -1.38
N ASN A 28 -2.45 4.02 -0.21
CA ASN A 28 -1.42 3.47 0.67
C ASN A 28 -0.68 2.30 0.03
N ALA A 29 -1.40 1.40 -0.64
CA ALA A 29 -0.83 0.26 -1.35
C ALA A 29 0.08 0.71 -2.50
N SER A 30 -0.33 1.72 -3.26
CA SER A 30 0.48 2.28 -4.34
C SER A 30 1.78 2.87 -3.82
N SER A 31 1.73 3.63 -2.73
CA SER A 31 2.91 4.21 -2.08
C SER A 31 3.85 3.12 -1.56
N ALA A 32 3.32 2.13 -0.85
CA ALA A 32 4.10 1.01 -0.32
C ALA A 32 4.77 0.21 -1.43
N ASN A 33 4.04 -0.13 -2.49
CA ASN A 33 4.59 -0.86 -3.63
C ASN A 33 5.70 -0.09 -4.35
N ALA A 34 5.54 1.22 -4.51
CA ALA A 34 6.57 2.06 -5.11
C ALA A 34 7.87 2.05 -4.29
N ARG A 35 7.77 2.09 -2.98
CA ARG A 35 8.94 2.02 -2.08
C ARG A 35 9.59 0.65 -2.07
N ILE A 36 8.80 -0.42 -2.08
CA ILE A 36 9.31 -1.80 -2.18
C ILE A 36 10.08 -1.97 -3.50
N GLU A 37 9.55 -1.46 -4.60
CA GLU A 37 10.22 -1.52 -5.90
C GLU A 37 11.52 -0.71 -5.91
N GLU A 38 11.53 0.50 -5.35
CA GLU A 38 12.73 1.30 -5.19
C GLU A 38 13.79 0.55 -4.37
N ALA A 39 13.39 -0.06 -3.25
CA ALA A 39 14.29 -0.87 -2.42
C ALA A 39 14.90 -2.02 -3.23
N LYS A 40 14.09 -2.71 -4.01
CA LYS A 40 14.56 -3.80 -4.87
C LYS A 40 15.58 -3.32 -5.90
N GLU A 41 15.31 -2.21 -6.57
CA GLU A 41 16.23 -1.61 -7.55
C GLU A 41 17.58 -1.23 -6.93
N LEU A 42 17.58 -0.85 -5.65
CA LEU A 42 18.81 -0.52 -4.91
C LEU A 42 19.56 -1.76 -4.40
N GLY A 43 19.03 -2.95 -4.60
CA GLY A 43 19.63 -4.19 -4.15
C GLY A 43 19.31 -4.55 -2.71
N ALA A 44 18.18 -4.10 -2.17
CA ALA A 44 17.79 -4.34 -0.79
C ALA A 44 17.63 -5.83 -0.45
N GLU A 45 17.39 -6.69 -1.43
CA GLU A 45 17.33 -8.13 -1.23
C GLU A 45 18.65 -8.66 -0.58
N GLN A 46 19.77 -8.05 -0.93
CA GLN A 46 21.09 -8.40 -0.37
C GLN A 46 21.57 -7.40 0.69
N LEU A 47 21.25 -6.11 0.54
CA LEU A 47 21.81 -5.06 1.39
C LEU A 47 20.98 -4.77 2.64
N ALA A 48 19.69 -5.04 2.61
CA ALA A 48 18.77 -4.84 3.73
C ALA A 48 17.66 -5.91 3.70
N PRO A 49 18.02 -7.21 3.75
CA PRO A 49 17.05 -8.28 3.51
C PRO A 49 15.93 -8.33 4.54
N TYR A 50 16.21 -8.08 5.81
CA TYR A 50 15.19 -8.11 6.86
C TYR A 50 14.11 -7.08 6.57
N GLU A 51 14.48 -5.83 6.38
CA GLU A 51 13.52 -4.74 6.14
C GLU A 51 12.77 -4.93 4.83
N TYR A 52 13.45 -5.37 3.79
CA TYR A 52 12.84 -5.60 2.48
C TYR A 52 11.80 -6.72 2.53
N TYR A 53 12.13 -7.87 3.09
CA TYR A 53 11.19 -8.99 3.16
C TYR A 53 10.09 -8.76 4.17
N TYR A 54 10.35 -8.02 5.24
CA TYR A 54 9.32 -7.60 6.18
C TYR A 54 8.28 -6.69 5.49
N ALA A 55 8.75 -5.73 4.70
CA ALA A 55 7.87 -4.86 3.92
C ALA A 55 7.02 -5.68 2.94
N LYS A 56 7.63 -6.61 2.22
CA LYS A 56 6.91 -7.48 1.29
C LYS A 56 5.84 -8.31 1.97
N ALA A 57 6.17 -8.95 3.08
CA ALA A 57 5.22 -9.78 3.83
C ALA A 57 4.02 -8.98 4.31
N HIS A 58 4.24 -7.77 4.80
CA HIS A 58 3.16 -6.87 5.23
C HIS A 58 2.31 -6.39 4.05
N MET A 59 2.92 -6.14 2.89
CA MET A 59 2.16 -5.79 1.69
C MET A 59 1.28 -6.94 1.21
N GLU A 60 1.77 -8.16 1.26
CA GLU A 60 0.98 -9.36 0.93
C GLU A 60 -0.20 -9.52 1.88
N GLN A 61 -0.01 -9.31 3.18
CA GLN A 61 -1.10 -9.35 4.16
C GLN A 61 -2.11 -8.23 3.91
N ALA A 62 -1.65 -7.03 3.56
CA ALA A 62 -2.51 -5.93 3.19
C ALA A 62 -3.43 -6.30 2.01
N GLN A 63 -2.88 -6.97 1.01
CA GLN A 63 -3.64 -7.42 -0.16
C GLN A 63 -4.70 -8.47 0.21
N VAL A 64 -4.37 -9.39 1.11
CA VAL A 64 -5.33 -10.38 1.63
C VAL A 64 -6.48 -9.68 2.35
N ASP A 65 -6.17 -8.77 3.27
CA ASP A 65 -7.18 -8.05 4.03
C ASP A 65 -8.06 -7.18 3.13
N ALA A 66 -7.48 -6.54 2.13
CA ALA A 66 -8.24 -5.75 1.15
C ALA A 66 -9.18 -6.64 0.32
N SER A 67 -8.76 -7.84 -0.04
CA SER A 67 -9.60 -8.80 -0.78
C SER A 67 -10.82 -9.23 0.03
N GLU A 68 -10.71 -9.18 1.35
CA GLU A 68 -11.79 -9.48 2.30
C GLU A 68 -12.56 -8.23 2.73
N ALA A 69 -12.29 -7.08 2.10
CA ALA A 69 -12.85 -5.77 2.44
C ALA A 69 -12.53 -5.30 3.87
N SER A 70 -11.48 -5.85 4.49
CA SER A 70 -10.95 -5.40 5.78
C SER A 70 -9.99 -4.22 5.56
N TYR A 71 -10.53 -3.11 5.07
CA TYR A 71 -9.70 -1.99 4.61
C TYR A 71 -8.92 -1.28 5.71
N SER A 72 -9.45 -1.22 6.92
CA SER A 72 -8.72 -0.63 8.06
C SER A 72 -7.45 -1.41 8.37
N ASP A 73 -7.54 -2.73 8.44
CA ASP A 73 -6.39 -3.60 8.66
C ASP A 73 -5.43 -3.58 7.46
N ALA A 74 -5.99 -3.60 6.25
CA ALA A 74 -5.21 -3.51 5.01
C ALA A 74 -4.38 -2.22 4.94
N ILE A 75 -4.96 -1.08 5.34
CA ILE A 75 -4.25 0.19 5.39
C ILE A 75 -3.11 0.13 6.40
N ASN A 76 -3.36 -0.38 7.60
CA ASN A 76 -2.34 -0.52 8.64
C ASN A 76 -1.16 -1.37 8.17
N TYR A 77 -1.42 -2.50 7.51
CA TYR A 77 -0.38 -3.34 6.95
C TYR A 77 0.38 -2.66 5.81
N ALA A 78 -0.33 -1.92 4.94
CA ALA A 78 0.31 -1.18 3.85
C ALA A 78 1.21 -0.05 4.37
N GLU A 79 0.78 0.67 5.41
CA GLU A 79 1.59 1.71 6.07
C GLU A 79 2.85 1.12 6.70
N THR A 80 2.73 -0.02 7.37
CA THR A 80 3.89 -0.73 7.93
C THR A 80 4.84 -1.20 6.81
N ALA A 81 4.29 -1.71 5.71
CA ALA A 81 5.07 -2.09 4.54
C ALA A 81 5.86 -0.90 3.97
N GLU A 82 5.22 0.26 3.85
CA GLU A 82 5.89 1.49 3.38
C GLU A 82 7.02 1.90 4.32
N GLU A 83 6.78 1.89 5.63
CA GLU A 83 7.79 2.24 6.64
C GLU A 83 9.04 1.35 6.52
N TYR A 84 8.85 0.03 6.43
CA TYR A 84 9.98 -0.90 6.31
C TYR A 84 10.64 -0.85 4.93
N ALA A 85 9.88 -0.57 3.88
CA ALA A 85 10.45 -0.32 2.56
C ALA A 85 11.33 0.94 2.56
N ASP A 86 10.92 2.00 3.24
CA ASP A 86 11.74 3.21 3.41
C ASP A 86 13.02 2.91 4.17
N LYS A 87 12.96 2.11 5.22
CA LYS A 87 14.15 1.65 5.95
C LYS A 87 15.08 0.85 5.03
N ALA A 88 14.53 -0.06 4.23
CA ALA A 88 15.29 -0.85 3.27
C ALA A 88 16.00 0.04 2.22
N VAL A 89 15.28 1.04 1.69
CA VAL A 89 15.84 2.02 0.76
C VAL A 89 17.02 2.76 1.39
N ASN A 90 16.84 3.30 2.59
CA ASN A 90 17.85 4.08 3.27
C ASN A 90 19.08 3.26 3.63
N LEU A 91 18.89 2.04 4.12
CA LEU A 91 19.99 1.12 4.44
C LEU A 91 20.76 0.70 3.19
N SER A 92 20.06 0.45 2.09
CA SER A 92 20.68 0.09 0.82
C SER A 92 21.51 1.23 0.25
N LYS A 93 20.99 2.46 0.31
CA LYS A 93 21.75 3.66 -0.10
C LYS A 93 22.99 3.86 0.75
N ALA A 94 22.89 3.69 2.07
CA ALA A 94 24.02 3.81 2.98
C ALA A 94 25.07 2.74 2.71
N ALA A 95 24.66 1.50 2.47
CA ALA A 95 25.57 0.40 2.16
C ALA A 95 26.29 0.63 0.83
N ARG A 96 25.60 1.12 -0.19
CA ARG A 96 26.20 1.44 -1.49
C ARG A 96 27.19 2.59 -1.40
N LYS A 97 26.86 3.62 -0.64
CA LYS A 97 27.76 4.75 -0.39
C LYS A 97 29.01 4.31 0.34
N ALA A 98 28.91 3.46 1.36
CA ALA A 98 30.03 2.93 2.12
C ALA A 98 30.97 2.07 1.25
N SER A 99 30.44 1.37 0.25
CA SER A 99 31.23 0.56 -0.69
C SER A 99 31.79 1.34 -1.88
N GLY A 100 31.57 2.66 -1.94
CA GLY A 100 32.04 3.50 -3.02
C GLY A 100 31.25 3.41 -4.33
N ARG A 101 30.02 2.95 -4.26
CA ARG A 101 29.14 2.77 -5.44
C ARG A 101 28.13 3.86 -5.61
#